data_d0c9b97ed067e579d1c141cd4e038a76
#
_entry.id   d0c9b97ed067e579d1c141cd4e038a76
#
_cell.length_a   1.000
_cell.length_b   1.000
_cell.length_c   1.000
_cell.angle_alpha   90.00
_cell.angle_beta   90.00
_cell.angle_gamma   90.00
#
_symmetry.space_group_name_H-M   'P 1'
#
loop_
_entity.id
_entity.type
_entity.pdbx_description
1 polymer ?
#
loop_
_entity_poly.entity_id
_entity_poly.type
_entity_poly.pdbx_seq_one_letter_code
_entity_poly.pdbx_strand_id
1 'polypeptide(L)'
;MKKQVCSSVFLLILLICVLFLFLSAEAQACRPSGRIRGKNPPPGQCNPENDSDCCKDGKWYTTYKCSPPVSSNTKATLTLNSFEKGGDGGAPSECDNQYHSDDDPVVALSTGWFNHKKRCLKHINIHGNGKIVRAKVVDECDSTMGCDSDHDYQPPCPNNIVDASKAVWKALGVPESDWGEMDIYWSDTCDSNGSIEGTTPPPGQCNQENNAECCVEGEIYTTYACSPPVSANTPATLTINSFQQGGDGGGPSKCDNQFHSDNEPVVALSTGWFGQRSRCNKFININWNGISVRALVVDECDSQLGCDAEHAYQPPCRNNIVDASKAIWTALGVPESEQGELDITWSDAI
;
A
#
# COMPACT_ATOMS: atom_id res chain seq x y z
N MET A 1 -13.26 -31.79 46.84
CA MET A 1 -12.09 -32.06 45.99
C MET A 1 -12.39 -32.01 44.46
N LYS A 2 -13.58 -32.42 43.95
CA LYS A 2 -13.90 -32.39 42.49
C LYS A 2 -14.04 -30.97 41.87
N LYS A 3 -14.46 -29.94 42.61
CA LYS A 3 -14.64 -28.57 42.11
C LYS A 3 -13.30 -27.80 41.87
N GLN A 4 -12.26 -28.11 42.63
CA GLN A 4 -10.97 -27.44 42.48
C GLN A 4 -10.15 -27.96 41.29
N VAL A 5 -10.29 -29.22 40.91
CA VAL A 5 -9.59 -29.82 39.77
C VAL A 5 -10.15 -29.29 38.45
N CYS A 6 -11.47 -29.05 38.36
CA CYS A 6 -12.11 -28.51 37.16
C CYS A 6 -11.67 -27.06 36.84
N SER A 7 -11.49 -26.21 37.87
CA SER A 7 -11.03 -24.84 37.73
C SER A 7 -9.58 -24.75 37.25
N SER A 8 -8.69 -25.64 37.76
CA SER A 8 -7.29 -25.64 37.35
C SER A 8 -7.07 -26.16 35.94
N VAL A 9 -7.89 -27.13 35.49
CA VAL A 9 -7.87 -27.61 34.09
C VAL A 9 -8.35 -26.56 33.12
N PHE A 10 -9.40 -25.81 33.49
CA PHE A 10 -9.94 -24.70 32.66
C PHE A 10 -8.92 -23.55 32.53
N LEU A 11 -8.21 -23.20 33.61
CA LEU A 11 -7.14 -22.19 33.59
C LEU A 11 -5.95 -22.65 32.72
N LEU A 12 -5.60 -23.91 32.76
CA LEU A 12 -4.49 -24.49 31.97
C LEU A 12 -4.84 -24.49 30.48
N ILE A 13 -6.08 -24.86 30.12
CA ILE A 13 -6.57 -24.82 28.73
C ILE A 13 -6.63 -23.38 28.22
N LEU A 14 -7.09 -22.41 29.04
CA LEU A 14 -7.09 -21.00 28.68
C LEU A 14 -5.67 -20.47 28.45
N LEU A 15 -4.73 -20.83 29.32
CA LEU A 15 -3.31 -20.44 29.18
C LEU A 15 -2.66 -21.02 27.93
N ILE A 16 -2.98 -22.28 27.60
CA ILE A 16 -2.50 -22.97 26.39
C ILE A 16 -3.12 -22.32 25.15
N CYS A 17 -4.43 -22.00 25.14
CA CYS A 17 -5.10 -21.31 24.04
C CYS A 17 -4.54 -19.88 23.85
N VAL A 18 -4.26 -19.14 24.93
CA VAL A 18 -3.63 -17.83 24.87
C VAL A 18 -2.19 -17.93 24.33
N LEU A 19 -1.42 -18.91 24.78
CA LEU A 19 -0.08 -19.18 24.23
C LEU A 19 -0.13 -19.55 22.73
N PHE A 20 -1.09 -20.37 22.31
CA PHE A 20 -1.29 -20.66 20.87
C PHE A 20 -1.72 -19.45 20.06
N LEU A 21 -2.52 -18.54 20.63
CA LEU A 21 -2.92 -17.27 19.98
C LEU A 21 -1.74 -16.31 19.86
N PHE A 22 -0.83 -16.26 20.83
CA PHE A 22 0.41 -15.48 20.74
C PHE A 22 1.43 -16.09 19.75
N LEU A 23 1.46 -17.43 19.61
CA LEU A 23 2.34 -18.10 18.64
C LEU A 23 1.84 -17.97 17.18
N SER A 24 0.55 -17.67 16.95
CA SER A 24 0.01 -17.45 15.61
C SER A 24 0.09 -16.00 15.13
N ALA A 25 0.52 -15.07 15.98
CA ALA A 25 0.71 -13.66 15.66
C ALA A 25 2.17 -13.28 15.31
N GLU A 26 3.11 -14.21 15.28
CA GLU A 26 4.37 -13.99 14.58
C GLU A 26 4.04 -13.87 13.08
N ALA A 27 4.05 -12.64 12.56
CA ALA A 27 4.08 -12.40 11.14
C ALA A 27 5.06 -13.40 10.52
N GLN A 28 4.61 -14.21 9.59
CA GLN A 28 5.36 -15.34 9.02
C GLN A 28 6.68 -14.80 8.47
N ALA A 29 7.73 -14.81 9.32
CA ALA A 29 9.03 -14.27 8.95
C ALA A 29 9.51 -15.02 7.72
N CYS A 30 9.87 -14.29 6.69
CA CYS A 30 10.41 -14.88 5.47
C CYS A 30 11.68 -15.65 5.82
N ARG A 31 11.66 -16.96 5.59
CA ARG A 31 12.78 -17.86 5.88
C ARG A 31 13.57 -18.14 4.60
N PRO A 32 14.89 -18.38 4.72
CA PRO A 32 15.69 -18.85 3.60
C PRO A 32 15.06 -20.06 2.90
N SER A 33 15.04 -20.04 1.55
CA SER A 33 14.52 -21.13 0.73
C SER A 33 15.60 -22.18 0.39
N GLY A 34 16.89 -21.81 0.52
CA GLY A 34 18.01 -22.65 0.20
C GLY A 34 19.34 -21.91 0.23
N ARG A 35 20.33 -22.48 -0.42
CA ARG A 35 21.66 -21.87 -0.62
C ARG A 35 22.24 -22.34 -1.95
N ILE A 36 22.95 -21.47 -2.64
CA ILE A 36 23.77 -21.82 -3.82
C ILE A 36 25.25 -21.68 -3.49
N ARG A 37 26.06 -22.47 -4.14
CA ARG A 37 27.52 -22.44 -3.99
C ARG A 37 28.11 -21.55 -5.08
N GLY A 38 28.82 -20.51 -4.66
CA GLY A 38 29.47 -19.58 -5.56
C GLY A 38 30.57 -20.26 -6.39
N LYS A 39 30.76 -19.70 -7.56
CA LYS A 39 31.89 -19.95 -8.46
C LYS A 39 32.48 -18.61 -8.86
N ASN A 40 33.80 -18.54 -8.97
CA ASN A 40 34.43 -17.35 -9.53
C ASN A 40 33.97 -17.14 -10.97
N PRO A 41 33.60 -15.91 -11.36
CA PRO A 41 33.28 -15.60 -12.73
C PRO A 41 34.50 -15.82 -13.66
N PRO A 42 34.29 -16.18 -14.91
CA PRO A 42 35.34 -16.05 -15.91
C PRO A 42 35.82 -14.60 -16.02
N PRO A 43 37.08 -14.37 -16.43
CA PRO A 43 37.61 -13.01 -16.54
C PRO A 43 36.72 -12.09 -17.38
N GLY A 44 36.30 -10.95 -16.81
CA GLY A 44 35.49 -9.92 -17.48
C GLY A 44 34.00 -10.27 -17.63
N GLN A 45 33.50 -11.30 -16.96
CA GLN A 45 32.07 -11.69 -17.03
C GLN A 45 31.25 -11.28 -15.80
N CYS A 46 31.83 -10.59 -14.84
CA CYS A 46 31.11 -9.96 -13.76
C CYS A 46 31.41 -8.47 -13.77
N ASN A 47 30.39 -7.64 -13.80
CA ASN A 47 30.52 -6.18 -13.76
C ASN A 47 30.51 -5.71 -12.31
N PRO A 48 31.64 -5.18 -11.78
CA PRO A 48 31.70 -4.64 -10.41
C PRO A 48 31.29 -3.17 -10.31
N GLU A 49 30.58 -2.62 -11.30
CA GLU A 49 30.05 -1.26 -11.26
C GLU A 49 29.15 -1.09 -10.03
N ASN A 50 29.07 0.09 -9.50
CA ASN A 50 28.25 0.46 -8.33
C ASN A 50 28.51 -0.43 -7.09
N ASP A 51 29.78 -0.90 -6.91
CA ASP A 51 30.20 -1.80 -5.82
C ASP A 51 29.50 -3.19 -5.84
N SER A 52 28.99 -3.60 -7.01
CA SER A 52 28.36 -4.91 -7.18
C SER A 52 29.33 -6.06 -6.86
N ASP A 53 28.89 -6.98 -5.99
CA ASP A 53 29.66 -8.13 -5.59
C ASP A 53 29.69 -9.21 -6.69
N CYS A 54 30.83 -9.80 -6.95
CA CYS A 54 30.96 -11.01 -7.75
C CYS A 54 31.03 -12.26 -6.86
N CYS A 55 30.46 -13.35 -7.31
CA CYS A 55 30.52 -14.63 -6.61
C CYS A 55 31.95 -15.12 -6.43
N LYS A 56 32.22 -15.76 -5.26
CA LYS A 56 33.52 -16.31 -4.89
C LYS A 56 33.43 -17.84 -4.82
N ASP A 57 34.44 -18.52 -5.35
CA ASP A 57 34.48 -19.98 -5.37
C ASP A 57 34.35 -20.56 -3.96
N GLY A 58 33.44 -21.52 -3.82
CA GLY A 58 33.19 -22.21 -2.57
C GLY A 58 32.40 -21.46 -1.51
N LYS A 59 32.16 -20.14 -1.65
CA LYS A 59 31.28 -19.37 -0.74
C LYS A 59 29.83 -19.80 -0.93
N TRP A 60 29.07 -19.93 0.16
CA TRP A 60 27.64 -20.21 0.16
C TRP A 60 26.83 -18.93 0.25
N TYR A 61 25.88 -18.77 -0.66
CA TYR A 61 24.96 -17.64 -0.71
C TYR A 61 23.56 -18.13 -0.41
N THR A 62 22.87 -17.43 0.48
CA THR A 62 21.49 -17.76 0.90
C THR A 62 20.49 -17.30 -0.17
N THR A 63 19.46 -18.11 -0.42
CA THR A 63 18.38 -17.79 -1.35
C THR A 63 17.05 -17.62 -0.63
N TYR A 64 16.15 -16.81 -1.23
CA TYR A 64 14.84 -16.50 -0.68
C TYR A 64 13.78 -16.51 -1.78
N LYS A 65 12.63 -17.16 -1.51
CA LYS A 65 11.42 -17.10 -2.37
C LYS A 65 10.39 -16.11 -1.86
N CYS A 66 10.62 -15.50 -0.72
CA CYS A 66 9.75 -14.56 -0.05
C CYS A 66 10.52 -13.32 0.39
N SER A 67 9.80 -12.25 0.66
CA SER A 67 10.28 -11.02 1.28
C SER A 67 9.42 -10.67 2.49
N PRO A 68 9.85 -9.76 3.36
CA PRO A 68 9.01 -9.27 4.46
C PRO A 68 7.64 -8.78 3.95
N PRO A 69 6.56 -8.89 4.77
CA PRO A 69 5.24 -8.38 4.39
C PRO A 69 5.27 -6.90 4.05
N VAL A 70 4.57 -6.52 2.98
CA VAL A 70 4.49 -5.11 2.56
C VAL A 70 3.44 -4.37 3.38
N SER A 71 3.78 -3.17 3.79
CA SER A 71 2.94 -2.25 4.55
C SER A 71 3.14 -0.81 4.04
N SER A 72 2.51 0.17 4.67
CA SER A 72 2.76 1.60 4.40
C SER A 72 4.19 2.05 4.73
N ASN A 73 4.93 1.27 5.54
CA ASN A 73 6.29 1.54 5.97
C ASN A 73 7.11 0.25 5.98
N THR A 74 7.26 -0.38 4.82
CA THR A 74 8.06 -1.59 4.67
C THR A 74 9.53 -1.23 4.75
N LYS A 75 10.24 -1.75 5.77
CA LYS A 75 11.68 -1.52 5.90
C LYS A 75 12.42 -2.27 4.79
N ALA A 76 13.36 -1.59 4.14
CA ALA A 76 14.21 -2.13 3.07
C ALA A 76 15.60 -1.53 3.10
N THR A 77 16.50 -2.14 2.36
CA THR A 77 17.77 -1.56 1.97
C THR A 77 17.68 -1.08 0.53
N LEU A 78 17.99 0.19 0.29
CA LEU A 78 18.16 0.75 -1.04
C LEU A 78 19.57 0.44 -1.51
N THR A 79 19.71 -0.12 -2.71
CA THR A 79 20.99 -0.32 -3.39
C THR A 79 21.05 0.47 -4.69
N LEU A 80 22.24 0.63 -5.24
CA LEU A 80 22.45 1.33 -6.50
C LEU A 80 22.65 0.34 -7.63
N ASN A 81 21.88 0.51 -8.72
CA ASN A 81 21.93 -0.33 -9.91
C ASN A 81 21.86 0.52 -11.19
N SER A 82 22.49 0.06 -12.26
CA SER A 82 22.31 0.63 -13.59
C SER A 82 21.43 -0.30 -14.43
N PHE A 83 20.33 0.26 -14.92
CA PHE A 83 19.39 -0.41 -15.82
C PHE A 83 19.71 -0.18 -17.32
N GLU A 84 20.84 0.48 -17.59
CA GLU A 84 21.29 0.75 -18.95
C GLU A 84 21.98 -0.47 -19.56
N LYS A 85 22.04 -0.50 -20.88
CA LYS A 85 22.75 -1.57 -21.58
C LYS A 85 24.23 -1.57 -21.24
N GLY A 86 24.70 -2.63 -20.62
CA GLY A 86 26.10 -2.80 -20.22
C GLY A 86 26.39 -2.30 -18.81
N GLY A 87 25.39 -1.80 -18.08
CA GLY A 87 25.47 -1.56 -16.65
C GLY A 87 25.49 -2.85 -15.83
N ASP A 88 25.63 -2.74 -14.51
CA ASP A 88 25.71 -3.89 -13.59
C ASP A 88 24.38 -4.63 -13.39
N GLY A 89 23.25 -4.06 -13.81
CA GLY A 89 21.96 -4.76 -13.87
C GLY A 89 21.86 -5.84 -14.97
N GLY A 90 22.85 -5.93 -15.85
CA GLY A 90 23.03 -7.02 -16.79
C GLY A 90 22.05 -7.03 -17.96
N ALA A 91 21.07 -7.95 -17.92
CA ALA A 91 20.09 -8.18 -18.97
C ALA A 91 19.01 -7.06 -19.06
N PRO A 92 18.21 -7.02 -20.16
CA PRO A 92 17.02 -6.14 -20.18
C PRO A 92 16.05 -6.49 -19.06
N SER A 93 15.38 -5.47 -18.52
CA SER A 93 14.46 -5.57 -17.40
C SER A 93 13.36 -6.62 -17.60
N GLU A 94 13.09 -7.42 -16.57
CA GLU A 94 12.17 -8.57 -16.58
C GLU A 94 10.70 -8.18 -16.84
N CYS A 95 10.30 -6.92 -16.57
CA CYS A 95 8.92 -6.47 -16.76
C CYS A 95 8.54 -6.25 -18.22
N ASP A 96 9.43 -5.65 -19.01
CA ASP A 96 9.12 -5.19 -20.38
C ASP A 96 10.17 -5.54 -21.41
N ASN A 97 11.22 -6.25 -20.99
CA ASN A 97 12.34 -6.65 -21.85
C ASN A 97 13.06 -5.46 -22.52
N GLN A 98 13.18 -4.34 -21.77
CA GLN A 98 13.86 -3.13 -22.21
C GLN A 98 14.96 -2.72 -21.25
N TYR A 99 15.93 -1.94 -21.75
CA TYR A 99 16.87 -1.20 -20.91
C TYR A 99 16.26 0.17 -20.59
N HIS A 100 16.47 0.66 -19.37
CA HIS A 100 16.00 1.95 -18.91
C HIS A 100 17.17 2.89 -18.64
N SER A 101 16.94 4.20 -18.81
CA SER A 101 17.96 5.20 -18.47
C SER A 101 18.14 5.30 -16.95
N ASP A 102 19.38 5.46 -16.52
CA ASP A 102 19.72 5.76 -15.13
C ASP A 102 19.20 7.12 -14.65
N ASP A 103 18.77 7.98 -15.59
CA ASP A 103 18.10 9.26 -15.28
C ASP A 103 16.57 9.09 -15.08
N ASP A 104 16.00 7.90 -15.34
CA ASP A 104 14.62 7.57 -15.03
C ASP A 104 14.52 6.99 -13.62
N PRO A 105 13.52 7.38 -12.79
CA PRO A 105 13.33 6.80 -11.47
C PRO A 105 12.72 5.40 -11.55
N VAL A 106 13.58 4.40 -11.74
CA VAL A 106 13.21 3.00 -11.86
C VAL A 106 13.89 2.14 -10.79
N VAL A 107 13.27 0.99 -10.48
CA VAL A 107 13.77 0.05 -9.48
C VAL A 107 13.56 -1.41 -9.87
N ALA A 108 14.45 -2.28 -9.36
CA ALA A 108 14.23 -3.71 -9.21
C ALA A 108 13.85 -4.03 -7.76
N LEU A 109 13.04 -5.06 -7.55
CA LEU A 109 12.61 -5.51 -6.23
C LEU A 109 13.05 -6.95 -5.97
N SER A 110 13.46 -7.25 -4.74
CA SER A 110 13.68 -8.65 -4.32
C SER A 110 12.53 -9.56 -4.73
N THR A 111 12.81 -10.81 -5.13
CA THR A 111 11.87 -11.79 -5.68
C THR A 111 10.50 -11.82 -4.99
N GLY A 112 10.47 -11.86 -3.64
CA GLY A 112 9.22 -11.92 -2.90
C GLY A 112 8.38 -10.64 -3.03
N TRP A 113 9.02 -9.49 -3.14
CA TRP A 113 8.35 -8.22 -3.41
C TRP A 113 7.98 -8.03 -4.87
N PHE A 114 8.79 -8.51 -5.80
CA PHE A 114 8.46 -8.53 -7.23
C PHE A 114 7.19 -9.35 -7.51
N ASN A 115 6.99 -10.41 -6.71
CA ASN A 115 5.75 -11.18 -6.63
C ASN A 115 5.23 -11.65 -7.99
N HIS A 116 6.06 -12.39 -8.73
CA HIS A 116 5.71 -12.96 -10.04
C HIS A 116 5.17 -11.89 -11.02
N LYS A 117 5.89 -10.79 -11.19
CA LYS A 117 5.54 -9.66 -12.05
C LYS A 117 4.28 -8.87 -11.66
N LYS A 118 3.67 -9.14 -10.50
CA LYS A 118 2.46 -8.40 -10.07
C LYS A 118 2.70 -6.92 -9.83
N ARG A 119 3.96 -6.53 -9.54
CA ARG A 119 4.39 -5.13 -9.38
C ARG A 119 4.98 -4.52 -10.63
N CYS A 120 5.15 -5.30 -11.74
CA CYS A 120 5.68 -4.79 -12.99
C CYS A 120 4.95 -3.54 -13.47
N LEU A 121 5.74 -2.53 -13.83
CA LEU A 121 5.32 -1.23 -14.36
C LEU A 121 4.43 -0.40 -13.43
N LYS A 122 4.21 -0.86 -12.18
CA LYS A 122 3.58 -0.08 -11.13
C LYS A 122 4.62 0.78 -10.41
N HIS A 123 4.13 1.77 -9.69
CA HIS A 123 5.01 2.63 -8.90
C HIS A 123 5.03 2.21 -7.43
N ILE A 124 6.12 2.55 -6.77
CA ILE A 124 6.27 2.51 -5.32
C ILE A 124 6.70 3.88 -4.80
N ASN A 125 6.39 4.18 -3.55
CA ASN A 125 6.94 5.34 -2.85
C ASN A 125 8.14 4.87 -2.00
N ILE A 126 9.28 5.52 -2.18
CA ILE A 126 10.51 5.28 -1.44
C ILE A 126 10.73 6.45 -0.48
N HIS A 127 10.81 6.15 0.81
CA HIS A 127 11.02 7.13 1.87
C HIS A 127 12.45 7.00 2.40
N GLY A 128 13.29 7.97 2.13
CA GLY A 128 14.69 8.00 2.55
C GLY A 128 15.20 9.43 2.65
N ASN A 129 16.22 9.68 3.47
CA ASN A 129 16.85 11.00 3.64
C ASN A 129 15.85 12.15 3.84
N GLY A 130 14.73 11.89 4.56
CA GLY A 130 13.67 12.87 4.82
C GLY A 130 12.82 13.26 3.60
N LYS A 131 12.94 12.53 2.48
CA LYS A 131 12.18 12.75 1.24
C LYS A 131 11.39 11.52 0.84
N ILE A 132 10.44 11.74 -0.08
CA ILE A 132 9.66 10.68 -0.72
C ILE A 132 9.91 10.77 -2.22
N VAL A 133 10.25 9.64 -2.83
CA VAL A 133 10.46 9.51 -4.27
C VAL A 133 9.55 8.43 -4.82
N ARG A 134 8.83 8.74 -5.88
CA ARG A 134 8.03 7.77 -6.63
C ARG A 134 8.90 7.14 -7.71
N ALA A 135 9.03 5.81 -7.71
CA ALA A 135 9.82 5.06 -8.67
C ALA A 135 9.00 3.93 -9.29
N LYS A 136 9.28 3.64 -10.57
CA LYS A 136 8.61 2.61 -11.34
C LYS A 136 9.32 1.28 -11.17
N VAL A 137 8.60 0.21 -10.87
CA VAL A 137 9.15 -1.16 -10.81
C VAL A 137 9.30 -1.69 -12.23
N VAL A 138 10.52 -1.93 -12.64
CA VAL A 138 10.84 -2.44 -14.00
C VAL A 138 11.47 -3.83 -13.98
N ASP A 139 12.05 -4.24 -12.82
CA ASP A 139 12.85 -5.47 -12.79
C ASP A 139 12.73 -6.25 -11.48
N GLU A 140 13.25 -7.47 -11.51
CA GLU A 140 13.46 -8.34 -10.35
C GLU A 140 14.94 -8.32 -9.93
N CYS A 141 15.21 -8.08 -8.66
CA CYS A 141 16.48 -8.41 -8.03
C CYS A 141 16.37 -9.86 -7.55
N ASP A 142 16.89 -10.82 -8.33
CA ASP A 142 16.64 -12.24 -8.11
C ASP A 142 17.27 -12.75 -6.80
N SER A 143 16.39 -13.11 -5.85
CA SER A 143 16.78 -13.67 -4.54
C SER A 143 16.89 -15.20 -4.56
N THR A 144 16.58 -15.85 -5.68
CA THR A 144 16.50 -17.31 -5.80
C THR A 144 17.66 -17.91 -6.57
N MET A 145 18.25 -17.15 -7.50
CA MET A 145 19.31 -17.57 -8.40
C MET A 145 20.49 -16.61 -8.35
N GLY A 146 21.58 -16.95 -8.99
CA GLY A 146 22.80 -16.15 -9.08
C GLY A 146 24.05 -17.01 -9.22
N CYS A 147 25.22 -16.38 -9.32
CA CYS A 147 26.53 -17.02 -9.51
C CYS A 147 26.65 -17.83 -10.82
N ASP A 148 25.85 -17.50 -11.81
CA ASP A 148 25.88 -18.07 -13.16
C ASP A 148 25.92 -16.97 -14.23
N SER A 149 25.99 -17.37 -15.50
CA SER A 149 26.09 -16.43 -16.63
C SER A 149 24.85 -15.60 -16.87
N ASP A 150 23.67 -16.08 -16.43
CA ASP A 150 22.41 -15.39 -16.61
C ASP A 150 22.22 -14.27 -15.59
N HIS A 151 23.00 -14.30 -14.48
CA HIS A 151 23.02 -13.31 -13.42
C HIS A 151 24.37 -12.59 -13.30
N ASP A 152 25.12 -12.46 -14.40
CA ASP A 152 26.43 -11.82 -14.46
C ASP A 152 27.39 -12.25 -13.33
N TYR A 153 27.24 -13.50 -12.87
CA TYR A 153 27.99 -14.07 -11.74
C TYR A 153 27.87 -13.27 -10.45
N GLN A 154 26.81 -12.49 -10.29
CA GLN A 154 26.48 -11.81 -9.04
C GLN A 154 25.80 -12.78 -8.05
N PRO A 155 25.91 -12.54 -6.73
CA PRO A 155 25.20 -13.32 -5.72
C PRO A 155 23.67 -13.15 -5.84
N PRO A 156 22.89 -14.14 -5.33
CA PRO A 156 21.44 -13.91 -5.14
C PRO A 156 21.18 -12.66 -4.33
N CYS A 157 20.23 -11.87 -4.75
CA CYS A 157 19.78 -10.67 -4.08
C CYS A 157 19.25 -11.02 -2.67
N PRO A 158 19.56 -10.24 -1.61
CA PRO A 158 18.86 -10.37 -0.32
C PRO A 158 17.35 -10.17 -0.49
N ASN A 159 16.55 -10.61 0.49
CA ASN A 159 15.09 -10.60 0.38
C ASN A 159 14.41 -9.25 0.73
N ASN A 160 15.19 -8.20 0.96
CA ASN A 160 14.72 -6.88 1.43
C ASN A 160 15.35 -5.72 0.66
N ILE A 161 15.66 -5.93 -0.61
CA ILE A 161 16.31 -4.93 -1.47
C ILE A 161 15.28 -4.20 -2.32
N VAL A 162 15.44 -2.88 -2.40
CA VAL A 162 14.96 -2.01 -3.45
C VAL A 162 16.19 -1.52 -4.20
N ASP A 163 16.44 -2.08 -5.35
CA ASP A 163 17.62 -1.78 -6.16
C ASP A 163 17.29 -0.68 -7.17
N ALA A 164 17.96 0.47 -7.10
CA ALA A 164 17.45 1.71 -7.65
C ALA A 164 18.44 2.40 -8.60
N SER A 165 17.90 3.00 -9.67
CA SER A 165 18.64 3.86 -10.57
C SER A 165 19.23 5.09 -9.87
N LYS A 166 20.25 5.70 -10.47
CA LYS A 166 20.86 6.96 -10.03
C LYS A 166 19.83 8.08 -9.85
N ALA A 167 18.76 8.10 -10.66
CA ALA A 167 17.69 9.09 -10.56
C ALA A 167 16.98 9.06 -9.20
N VAL A 168 16.76 7.89 -8.63
CA VAL A 168 16.14 7.73 -7.30
C VAL A 168 17.05 8.33 -6.22
N TRP A 169 18.33 8.01 -6.24
CA TRP A 169 19.33 8.51 -5.29
C TRP A 169 19.46 10.03 -5.35
N LYS A 170 19.52 10.62 -6.56
CA LYS A 170 19.50 12.07 -6.80
C LYS A 170 18.24 12.71 -6.23
N ALA A 171 17.06 12.12 -6.49
CA ALA A 171 15.78 12.66 -6.04
C ALA A 171 15.63 12.61 -4.51
N LEU A 172 16.18 11.58 -3.84
CA LEU A 172 16.28 11.51 -2.38
C LEU A 172 17.26 12.56 -1.83
N GLY A 173 18.11 13.17 -2.69
CA GLY A 173 19.08 14.18 -2.28
C GLY A 173 20.25 13.61 -1.48
N VAL A 174 20.58 12.35 -1.71
CA VAL A 174 21.77 11.71 -1.14
C VAL A 174 22.98 12.16 -1.95
N PRO A 175 24.09 12.65 -1.31
CA PRO A 175 25.33 12.96 -2.02
C PRO A 175 25.89 11.73 -2.76
N GLU A 176 26.47 11.91 -3.94
CA GLU A 176 27.04 10.79 -4.73
C GLU A 176 28.10 9.99 -3.97
N SER A 177 28.85 10.65 -3.08
CA SER A 177 29.83 9.97 -2.21
C SER A 177 29.23 8.96 -1.23
N ASP A 178 27.92 9.05 -0.99
CA ASP A 178 27.19 8.26 -0.01
C ASP A 178 26.22 7.27 -0.69
N TRP A 179 26.30 7.18 -2.04
CA TRP A 179 25.53 6.18 -2.78
C TRP A 179 26.12 4.79 -2.60
N GLY A 180 25.29 3.78 -2.76
CA GLY A 180 25.62 2.36 -2.65
C GLY A 180 24.62 1.61 -1.82
N GLU A 181 24.50 1.90 -0.52
CA GLU A 181 23.58 1.19 0.37
C GLU A 181 23.00 2.15 1.43
N MET A 182 21.66 2.13 1.61
CA MET A 182 20.97 2.97 2.59
C MET A 182 19.70 2.30 3.13
N ASP A 183 19.48 2.43 4.44
CA ASP A 183 18.19 2.05 5.06
C ASP A 183 17.07 2.98 4.60
N ILE A 184 15.98 2.42 4.09
CA ILE A 184 14.79 3.12 3.63
C ILE A 184 13.51 2.48 4.16
N TYR A 185 12.40 3.16 3.94
CA TYR A 185 11.06 2.55 3.94
C TYR A 185 10.45 2.68 2.56
N TRP A 186 9.59 1.74 2.19
CA TRP A 186 8.82 1.85 0.95
C TRP A 186 7.39 1.34 1.11
N SER A 187 6.52 1.72 0.18
CA SER A 187 5.13 1.26 0.11
C SER A 187 4.67 1.18 -1.35
N ASP A 188 3.68 0.32 -1.61
CA ASP A 188 2.98 0.37 -2.89
C ASP A 188 2.31 1.75 -3.06
N THR A 189 2.25 2.27 -4.30
CA THR A 189 1.38 3.40 -4.65
C THR A 189 0.03 2.88 -5.10
N CYS A 190 -1.00 3.67 -4.87
CA CYS A 190 -2.28 3.47 -5.52
C CYS A 190 -2.37 4.40 -6.72
N ASP A 191 -2.09 3.87 -7.89
CA ASP A 191 -2.23 4.59 -9.15
C ASP A 191 -3.68 4.54 -9.63
N SER A 192 -4.10 5.55 -10.40
CA SER A 192 -5.41 5.54 -11.06
C SER A 192 -5.54 4.31 -11.97
N ASN A 193 -6.73 3.73 -12.02
CA ASN A 193 -7.03 2.60 -12.91
C ASN A 193 -7.84 3.00 -14.15
N GLY A 194 -8.14 4.29 -14.30
CA GLY A 194 -8.88 4.83 -15.41
C GLY A 194 -9.46 6.21 -15.15
N SER A 195 -10.43 6.58 -15.96
CA SER A 195 -11.23 7.78 -15.78
C SER A 195 -12.62 7.59 -16.37
N ILE A 196 -13.58 8.38 -15.90
CA ILE A 196 -14.91 8.48 -16.48
C ILE A 196 -15.17 9.92 -16.91
N GLU A 197 -15.94 10.10 -17.98
CA GLU A 197 -16.39 11.39 -18.44
C GLU A 197 -17.70 11.76 -17.72
N GLY A 198 -17.74 12.96 -17.17
CA GLY A 198 -18.89 13.49 -16.48
C GLY A 198 -20.07 13.75 -17.43
N THR A 199 -21.25 13.53 -16.89
CA THR A 199 -22.52 13.84 -17.55
C THR A 199 -23.34 14.80 -16.69
N THR A 200 -24.00 15.77 -17.30
CA THR A 200 -24.88 16.68 -16.56
C THR A 200 -26.05 15.90 -15.94
N PRO A 201 -26.25 15.96 -14.62
CA PRO A 201 -27.38 15.27 -13.99
C PRO A 201 -28.71 15.87 -14.45
N PRO A 202 -29.76 15.05 -14.62
CA PRO A 202 -31.12 15.55 -14.80
C PRO A 202 -31.53 16.46 -13.61
N PRO A 203 -32.38 17.45 -13.82
CA PRO A 203 -32.78 18.35 -12.74
C PRO A 203 -33.31 17.62 -11.49
N GLY A 204 -32.72 17.91 -10.33
CA GLY A 204 -33.11 17.35 -9.05
C GLY A 204 -32.66 15.91 -8.80
N GLN A 205 -31.80 15.36 -9.64
CA GLN A 205 -31.28 13.98 -9.44
C GLN A 205 -29.90 13.92 -8.78
N CYS A 206 -29.24 15.06 -8.58
CA CYS A 206 -28.02 15.14 -7.77
C CYS A 206 -28.32 15.94 -6.51
N ASN A 207 -28.08 15.34 -5.36
CA ASN A 207 -28.26 16.01 -4.06
C ASN A 207 -26.96 16.73 -3.68
N GLN A 208 -27.02 18.04 -3.51
CA GLN A 208 -25.89 18.89 -3.12
C GLN A 208 -25.83 19.19 -1.61
N GLU A 209 -26.52 18.38 -0.80
CA GLU A 209 -26.40 18.45 0.64
C GLU A 209 -24.93 18.25 1.06
N ASN A 210 -24.52 18.81 2.18
CA ASN A 210 -23.14 18.74 2.69
C ASN A 210 -22.05 19.18 1.70
N ASN A 211 -22.40 20.06 0.75
CA ASN A 211 -21.53 20.49 -0.37
C ASN A 211 -21.12 19.35 -1.32
N ALA A 212 -21.91 18.29 -1.43
CA ALA A 212 -21.67 17.21 -2.36
C ALA A 212 -21.59 17.75 -3.80
N GLU A 213 -20.58 17.32 -4.54
CA GLU A 213 -20.35 17.73 -5.92
C GLU A 213 -21.20 16.89 -6.88
N CYS A 214 -21.72 17.55 -7.92
CA CYS A 214 -22.38 16.90 -9.05
C CYS A 214 -21.44 16.86 -10.24
N CYS A 215 -21.52 15.79 -11.03
CA CYS A 215 -20.74 15.69 -12.27
C CYS A 215 -21.05 16.80 -13.25
N VAL A 216 -20.05 17.27 -13.97
CA VAL A 216 -20.11 18.28 -15.00
C VAL A 216 -19.86 17.64 -16.36
N GLU A 217 -20.67 18.00 -17.35
CA GLU A 217 -20.55 17.50 -18.72
C GLU A 217 -19.14 17.70 -19.30
N GLY A 218 -18.54 16.61 -19.78
CA GLY A 218 -17.23 16.63 -20.42
C GLY A 218 -16.03 16.74 -19.45
N GLU A 219 -16.26 16.89 -18.14
CA GLU A 219 -15.19 16.84 -17.16
C GLU A 219 -14.69 15.39 -16.98
N ILE A 220 -13.38 15.21 -16.84
CA ILE A 220 -12.77 13.89 -16.69
C ILE A 220 -12.44 13.63 -15.24
N TYR A 221 -13.12 12.66 -14.66
CA TYR A 221 -12.93 12.21 -13.26
C TYR A 221 -12.06 10.97 -13.19
N THR A 222 -10.99 11.04 -12.41
CA THR A 222 -10.05 9.92 -12.22
C THR A 222 -10.65 8.83 -11.33
N THR A 223 -10.47 7.57 -11.71
CA THR A 223 -10.95 6.40 -10.95
C THR A 223 -9.82 5.61 -10.31
N TYR A 224 -10.13 4.91 -9.20
CA TYR A 224 -9.17 4.14 -8.42
C TYR A 224 -9.76 2.82 -7.95
N ALA A 225 -9.07 1.69 -8.22
CA ALA A 225 -9.43 0.38 -7.69
C ALA A 225 -8.73 0.05 -6.36
N CYS A 226 -7.81 0.90 -5.92
CA CYS A 226 -7.01 0.74 -4.72
C CYS A 226 -7.04 2.01 -3.87
N SER A 227 -6.56 1.89 -2.64
CA SER A 227 -6.30 3.00 -1.73
C SER A 227 -4.91 2.86 -1.11
N PRO A 228 -4.33 3.93 -0.55
CA PRO A 228 -3.05 3.84 0.13
C PRO A 228 -3.02 2.73 1.20
N PRO A 229 -1.85 2.07 1.44
CA PRO A 229 -1.74 1.02 2.45
C PRO A 229 -2.14 1.50 3.85
N VAL A 230 -2.89 0.66 4.57
CA VAL A 230 -3.36 0.98 5.92
C VAL A 230 -2.28 0.72 6.97
N SER A 231 -2.15 1.62 7.93
CA SER A 231 -1.21 1.57 9.05
C SER A 231 -1.89 2.00 10.36
N ALA A 232 -1.13 2.08 11.44
CA ALA A 232 -1.62 2.62 12.71
C ALA A 232 -1.99 4.12 12.64
N ASN A 233 -1.49 4.85 11.62
CA ASN A 233 -1.76 6.27 11.38
C ASN A 233 -1.84 6.51 9.86
N THR A 234 -2.85 5.96 9.20
CA THR A 234 -3.07 6.13 7.75
C THR A 234 -3.58 7.55 7.48
N PRO A 235 -2.87 8.36 6.70
CA PRO A 235 -3.37 9.67 6.30
C PRO A 235 -4.61 9.53 5.41
N ALA A 236 -5.63 10.36 5.67
CA ALA A 236 -6.87 10.39 4.91
C ALA A 236 -7.49 11.79 4.92
N THR A 237 -8.40 12.02 4.00
CA THR A 237 -9.31 13.16 4.04
C THR A 237 -10.66 12.68 4.58
N LEU A 238 -11.12 13.31 5.65
CA LEU A 238 -12.47 13.13 6.18
C LEU A 238 -13.42 14.03 5.38
N THR A 239 -14.51 13.45 4.88
CA THR A 239 -15.62 14.20 4.25
C THR A 239 -16.89 13.99 5.05
N ILE A 240 -17.90 14.82 4.82
CA ILE A 240 -19.19 14.71 5.49
C ILE A 240 -20.24 14.13 4.56
N ASN A 241 -20.99 13.14 5.06
CA ASN A 241 -22.04 12.45 4.30
C ASN A 241 -23.26 12.18 5.20
N SER A 242 -24.44 12.19 4.58
CA SER A 242 -25.68 11.73 5.22
C SER A 242 -26.02 10.32 4.76
N PHE A 243 -26.05 9.39 5.72
CA PHE A 243 -26.43 7.99 5.48
C PHE A 243 -27.94 7.75 5.63
N GLN A 244 -28.73 8.81 5.81
CA GLN A 244 -30.18 8.73 5.93
C GLN A 244 -30.87 8.58 4.58
N GLN A 245 -32.07 8.07 4.58
CA GLN A 245 -32.89 8.03 3.38
C GLN A 245 -33.16 9.44 2.86
N GLY A 246 -32.71 9.69 1.62
CA GLY A 246 -32.84 10.99 0.96
C GLY A 246 -31.69 11.96 1.25
N GLY A 247 -30.69 11.57 2.01
CA GLY A 247 -29.44 12.30 2.16
C GLY A 247 -28.56 12.20 0.91
N ASP A 248 -27.41 12.88 0.93
CA ASP A 248 -26.46 12.94 -0.19
C ASP A 248 -25.68 11.63 -0.40
N GLY A 249 -25.68 10.71 0.57
CA GLY A 249 -25.13 9.37 0.43
C GLY A 249 -25.88 8.44 -0.53
N GLY A 250 -27.00 8.88 -1.06
CA GLY A 250 -27.77 8.19 -2.11
C GLY A 250 -28.53 6.97 -1.63
N GLY A 251 -28.06 5.75 -1.94
CA GLY A 251 -28.72 4.48 -1.65
C GLY A 251 -28.52 3.96 -0.24
N PRO A 252 -29.13 2.81 0.09
CA PRO A 252 -28.82 2.13 1.36
C PRO A 252 -27.39 1.59 1.36
N SER A 253 -26.78 1.58 2.55
CA SER A 253 -25.38 1.20 2.76
C SER A 253 -25.03 -0.20 2.22
N LYS A 254 -23.90 -0.34 1.54
CA LYS A 254 -23.49 -1.60 0.89
C LYS A 254 -23.26 -2.76 1.86
N CYS A 255 -22.99 -2.50 3.15
CA CYS A 255 -22.68 -3.56 4.11
C CYS A 255 -23.92 -4.33 4.57
N ASP A 256 -25.04 -3.67 4.78
CA ASP A 256 -26.24 -4.26 5.39
C ASP A 256 -27.54 -3.92 4.67
N ASN A 257 -27.48 -3.14 3.60
CA ASN A 257 -28.60 -2.68 2.82
C ASN A 257 -29.63 -1.87 3.64
N GLN A 258 -29.14 -1.05 4.59
CA GLN A 258 -29.95 -0.19 5.45
C GLN A 258 -29.51 1.27 5.35
N PHE A 259 -30.40 2.19 5.71
CA PHE A 259 -30.07 3.58 5.98
C PHE A 259 -29.70 3.75 7.45
N HIS A 260 -28.70 4.57 7.76
CA HIS A 260 -28.24 4.85 9.10
C HIS A 260 -28.55 6.30 9.50
N SER A 261 -28.72 6.52 10.79
CA SER A 261 -28.91 7.87 11.30
C SER A 261 -27.58 8.66 11.28
N ASP A 262 -27.63 9.95 10.92
CA ASP A 262 -26.47 10.84 11.00
C ASP A 262 -26.00 11.09 12.43
N ASN A 263 -26.77 10.67 13.44
CA ASN A 263 -26.38 10.66 14.85
C ASN A 263 -25.63 9.38 15.26
N GLU A 264 -25.50 8.40 14.38
CA GLU A 264 -24.68 7.20 14.59
C GLU A 264 -23.28 7.41 14.02
N PRO A 265 -22.21 6.99 14.73
CA PRO A 265 -20.85 7.15 14.24
C PRO A 265 -20.52 6.10 13.17
N VAL A 266 -20.96 6.37 11.95
CA VAL A 266 -20.78 5.50 10.77
C VAL A 266 -19.97 6.19 9.69
N VAL A 267 -19.31 5.36 8.85
CA VAL A 267 -18.49 5.81 7.73
C VAL A 267 -18.64 4.95 6.49
N ALA A 268 -18.43 5.59 5.31
CA ALA A 268 -18.06 4.95 4.08
C ALA A 268 -16.54 5.09 3.85
N LEU A 269 -15.94 4.12 3.20
CA LEU A 269 -14.51 4.13 2.87
C LEU A 269 -14.32 4.06 1.37
N SER A 270 -13.30 4.78 0.86
CA SER A 270 -12.86 4.61 -0.54
C SER A 270 -12.74 3.14 -0.92
N THR A 271 -13.05 2.79 -2.17
CA THR A 271 -13.12 1.41 -2.70
C THR A 271 -11.98 0.50 -2.24
N GLY A 272 -10.72 0.96 -2.32
CA GLY A 272 -9.57 0.15 -1.92
C GLY A 272 -9.52 -0.12 -0.41
N TRP A 273 -9.92 0.83 0.42
CA TRP A 273 -10.03 0.65 1.87
C TRP A 273 -11.27 -0.17 2.26
N PHE A 274 -12.38 -0.02 1.54
CA PHE A 274 -13.56 -0.86 1.74
C PHE A 274 -13.25 -2.34 1.48
N GLY A 275 -12.35 -2.61 0.51
CA GLY A 275 -11.71 -3.89 0.30
C GLY A 275 -12.70 -5.01 0.00
N GLN A 276 -13.63 -4.79 -0.94
CA GLN A 276 -14.65 -5.77 -1.32
C GLN A 276 -15.47 -6.27 -0.10
N ARG A 277 -15.93 -5.35 0.74
CA ARG A 277 -16.67 -5.60 1.99
C ARG A 277 -15.85 -6.24 3.12
N SER A 278 -14.52 -6.35 2.99
CA SER A 278 -13.70 -6.94 4.06
C SER A 278 -13.73 -6.14 5.37
N ARG A 279 -14.06 -4.84 5.29
CA ARG A 279 -14.21 -3.94 6.44
C ARG A 279 -15.67 -3.71 6.84
N CYS A 280 -16.66 -4.31 6.16
CA CYS A 280 -18.06 -4.19 6.55
C CYS A 280 -18.30 -4.59 7.99
N ASN A 281 -19.07 -3.77 8.73
CA ASN A 281 -19.42 -3.97 10.13
C ASN A 281 -18.21 -4.09 11.06
N LYS A 282 -17.04 -3.58 10.63
CA LYS A 282 -15.86 -3.45 11.48
C LYS A 282 -15.68 -2.00 11.91
N PHE A 283 -14.98 -1.82 13.01
CA PHE A 283 -14.70 -0.49 13.52
C PHE A 283 -13.32 0.00 13.05
N ILE A 284 -13.25 1.31 12.83
CA ILE A 284 -11.99 2.05 12.64
C ILE A 284 -11.86 3.11 13.74
N ASN A 285 -10.64 3.56 13.99
CA ASN A 285 -10.37 4.73 14.83
C ASN A 285 -9.97 5.89 13.93
N ILE A 286 -10.65 7.03 14.06
CA ILE A 286 -10.37 8.27 13.33
C ILE A 286 -9.72 9.23 14.32
N ASN A 287 -8.55 9.77 13.97
CA ASN A 287 -7.77 10.61 14.87
C ASN A 287 -7.56 11.99 14.26
N TRP A 288 -7.85 13.01 15.03
CA TRP A 288 -7.62 14.42 14.69
C TRP A 288 -7.36 15.23 15.96
N ASN A 289 -6.34 16.10 15.91
CA ASN A 289 -6.00 17.04 16.98
C ASN A 289 -5.97 16.42 18.41
N GLY A 290 -5.45 15.18 18.52
CA GLY A 290 -5.36 14.44 19.78
C GLY A 290 -6.67 13.78 20.25
N ILE A 291 -7.75 13.92 19.49
CA ILE A 291 -9.03 13.24 19.72
C ILE A 291 -9.09 12.00 18.85
N SER A 292 -9.59 10.89 19.40
CA SER A 292 -9.84 9.65 18.67
C SER A 292 -11.31 9.27 18.77
N VAL A 293 -11.94 9.02 17.62
CA VAL A 293 -13.34 8.62 17.51
C VAL A 293 -13.44 7.24 16.86
N ARG A 294 -14.20 6.34 17.46
CA ARG A 294 -14.47 5.02 16.92
C ARG A 294 -15.69 5.06 16.01
N ALA A 295 -15.54 4.60 14.77
CA ALA A 295 -16.58 4.62 13.75
C ALA A 295 -16.84 3.23 13.18
N LEU A 296 -18.10 2.91 12.87
CA LEU A 296 -18.50 1.68 12.20
C LEU A 296 -18.46 1.87 10.68
N VAL A 297 -17.79 0.97 9.97
CA VAL A 297 -17.80 0.95 8.50
C VAL A 297 -19.09 0.29 8.02
N VAL A 298 -19.92 1.06 7.36
CA VAL A 298 -21.22 0.61 6.83
C VAL A 298 -21.29 0.65 5.31
N ASP A 299 -20.44 1.46 4.64
CA ASP A 299 -20.58 1.69 3.21
C ASP A 299 -19.25 1.86 2.49
N GLU A 300 -19.34 1.89 1.18
CA GLU A 300 -18.27 2.21 0.24
C GLU A 300 -18.50 3.60 -0.36
N CYS A 301 -17.50 4.46 -0.32
CA CYS A 301 -17.37 5.64 -1.16
C CYS A 301 -16.75 5.18 -2.48
N ASP A 302 -17.55 5.01 -3.53
CA ASP A 302 -17.14 4.34 -4.77
C ASP A 302 -16.11 5.17 -5.53
N SER A 303 -14.88 4.64 -5.61
CA SER A 303 -13.77 5.28 -6.32
C SER A 303 -13.64 4.85 -7.79
N GLN A 304 -14.49 3.94 -8.26
CA GLN A 304 -14.42 3.37 -9.60
C GLN A 304 -15.58 3.81 -10.50
N LEU A 305 -16.74 4.07 -9.92
CA LEU A 305 -17.96 4.43 -10.61
C LEU A 305 -18.48 5.77 -10.10
N GLY A 306 -19.32 6.42 -10.88
CA GLY A 306 -19.93 7.70 -10.58
C GLY A 306 -20.54 8.33 -11.83
N CYS A 307 -21.07 9.54 -11.71
CA CYS A 307 -21.69 10.32 -12.80
C CYS A 307 -22.88 9.62 -13.46
N ASP A 308 -23.51 8.68 -12.78
CA ASP A 308 -24.71 7.97 -13.25
C ASP A 308 -25.81 7.98 -12.18
N ALA A 309 -26.97 7.45 -12.54
CA ALA A 309 -28.14 7.45 -11.66
C ALA A 309 -27.98 6.60 -10.39
N GLU A 310 -27.14 5.54 -10.43
CA GLU A 310 -26.88 4.67 -9.28
C GLU A 310 -26.01 5.36 -8.23
N HIS A 311 -25.17 6.33 -8.68
CA HIS A 311 -24.31 7.13 -7.83
C HIS A 311 -24.83 8.57 -7.63
N ALA A 312 -26.15 8.79 -7.77
CA ALA A 312 -26.79 10.10 -7.63
C ALA A 312 -26.09 11.21 -8.45
N TYR A 313 -25.45 10.85 -9.56
CA TYR A 313 -24.66 11.73 -10.43
C TYR A 313 -23.52 12.45 -9.72
N GLN A 314 -23.01 11.89 -8.65
CA GLN A 314 -21.79 12.35 -7.97
C GLN A 314 -20.54 11.80 -8.65
N PRO A 315 -19.39 12.54 -8.58
CA PRO A 315 -18.12 12.04 -9.09
C PRO A 315 -17.63 10.78 -8.36
N PRO A 316 -16.75 9.97 -8.99
CA PRO A 316 -16.05 8.91 -8.27
C PRO A 316 -15.31 9.46 -7.04
N CYS A 317 -15.42 8.76 -5.95
CA CYS A 317 -14.74 9.07 -4.71
C CYS A 317 -13.20 9.04 -4.89
N ARG A 318 -12.47 9.98 -4.29
CA ARG A 318 -11.00 9.90 -4.24
C ARG A 318 -10.56 8.64 -3.47
N ASN A 319 -9.35 8.18 -3.70
CA ASN A 319 -8.85 6.92 -3.15
C ASN A 319 -8.43 6.96 -1.66
N ASN A 320 -8.55 8.12 -1.03
CA ASN A 320 -8.10 8.38 0.35
C ASN A 320 -9.19 9.01 1.24
N ILE A 321 -10.45 8.72 0.97
CA ILE A 321 -11.58 9.28 1.69
C ILE A 321 -12.07 8.37 2.82
N VAL A 322 -12.31 8.97 3.96
CA VAL A 322 -13.18 8.48 5.02
C VAL A 322 -14.39 9.39 5.05
N ASP A 323 -15.50 8.93 4.50
CA ASP A 323 -16.72 9.71 4.37
C ASP A 323 -17.62 9.44 5.58
N ALA A 324 -17.92 10.45 6.38
CA ALA A 324 -18.36 10.30 7.76
C ALA A 324 -19.67 10.99 8.07
N SER A 325 -20.50 10.32 8.87
CA SER A 325 -21.71 10.91 9.43
C SER A 325 -21.42 12.15 10.29
N LYS A 326 -22.40 13.02 10.43
CA LYS A 326 -22.32 14.23 11.27
C LYS A 326 -21.92 13.91 12.73
N ALA A 327 -22.27 12.73 13.24
CA ALA A 327 -21.90 12.29 14.59
C ALA A 327 -20.38 12.26 14.80
N ILE A 328 -19.61 11.83 13.79
CA ILE A 328 -18.14 11.77 13.84
C ILE A 328 -17.55 13.18 13.91
N TRP A 329 -18.00 14.10 13.08
CA TRP A 329 -17.57 15.49 13.05
C TRP A 329 -17.81 16.18 14.39
N THR A 330 -19.00 15.93 14.97
CA THR A 330 -19.36 16.44 16.30
C THR A 330 -18.47 15.85 17.38
N ALA A 331 -18.19 14.53 17.34
CA ALA A 331 -17.36 13.85 18.33
C ALA A 331 -15.88 14.26 18.24
N LEU A 332 -15.38 14.63 17.04
CA LEU A 332 -14.05 15.22 16.86
C LEU A 332 -13.98 16.67 17.37
N GLY A 333 -15.12 17.31 17.65
CA GLY A 333 -15.19 18.69 18.12
C GLY A 333 -15.00 19.73 17.01
N VAL A 334 -15.24 19.38 15.76
CA VAL A 334 -15.14 20.29 14.62
C VAL A 334 -16.40 21.17 14.55
N PRO A 335 -16.26 22.51 14.58
CA PRO A 335 -17.40 23.42 14.45
C PRO A 335 -18.17 23.19 13.14
N GLU A 336 -19.49 23.32 13.15
CA GLU A 336 -20.34 23.13 11.95
C GLU A 336 -19.89 23.98 10.75
N SER A 337 -19.39 25.19 10.99
CA SER A 337 -18.87 26.08 9.95
C SER A 337 -17.57 25.62 9.30
N GLU A 338 -16.89 24.63 9.88
CA GLU A 338 -15.61 24.07 9.41
C GLU A 338 -15.75 22.61 8.94
N GLN A 339 -16.99 22.07 8.98
CA GLN A 339 -17.27 20.72 8.44
C GLN A 339 -17.29 20.75 6.92
N GLY A 340 -16.81 19.69 6.30
CA GLY A 340 -16.73 19.53 4.85
C GLY A 340 -15.54 18.65 4.47
N GLU A 341 -14.32 19.16 4.53
CA GLU A 341 -13.09 18.41 4.32
C GLU A 341 -12.09 18.67 5.45
N LEU A 342 -11.44 17.61 5.94
CA LEU A 342 -10.47 17.67 7.02
C LEU A 342 -9.38 16.62 6.87
N ASP A 343 -8.12 17.01 6.98
CA ASP A 343 -7.00 16.06 7.03
C ASP A 343 -6.97 15.33 8.39
N ILE A 344 -7.05 14.02 8.33
CA ILE A 344 -7.08 13.13 9.49
C ILE A 344 -6.05 12.01 9.36
N THR A 345 -5.89 11.23 10.44
CA THR A 345 -5.34 9.87 10.35
C THR A 345 -6.37 8.87 10.84
N TRP A 346 -6.30 7.64 10.31
CA TRP A 346 -7.15 6.56 10.77
C TRP A 346 -6.40 5.22 10.85
N SER A 347 -6.99 4.24 11.55
CA SER A 347 -6.49 2.87 11.65
C SER A 347 -7.64 1.89 11.83
N ASP A 348 -7.42 0.61 11.47
CA ASP A 348 -8.33 -0.46 11.89
C ASP A 348 -8.39 -0.48 13.44
N ALA A 349 -9.60 -0.63 14.02
CA ALA A 349 -9.78 -0.80 15.45
C ALA A 349 -9.60 -2.28 15.81
N ILE A 350 -8.80 -2.53 16.85
CA ILE A 350 -8.55 -3.88 17.38
C ILE A 350 -9.75 -4.36 18.21
#